data_b52ed31cf4f6ac1278694af4ef88aa3b
#
_entry.id   b52ed31cf4f6ac1278694af4ef88aa3b
#
_cell.length_a   1.000
_cell.length_b   1.000
_cell.length_c   1.000
_cell.angle_alpha   90.00
_cell.angle_beta   90.00
_cell.angle_gamma   90.00
#
_symmetry.space_group_name_H-M   'P 1'
#
loop_
_entity.id
_entity.type
_entity.pdbx_description
1 polymer ?
#
loop_
_entity_poly.entity_id
_entity_poly.type
_entity_poly.pdbx_seq_one_letter_code
_entity_poly.pdbx_strand_id
1 'polypeptide(L)'
;DVYKRQIIAGAIMIVFLFIGNSILDLVGIDVHSFAVAGAFILFFIALEMILGITLYKQDEESSLNAMVFPLAFPLIAGPGSLTTILSLKSEFYTENIIVAIVINVLVIFLVLKTSAKIERMIGQNGINITRKIFGVILLAIAVKLFTSNIKFLL
;
A
#
# COMPACT_ATOMS: atom_id res chain seq x y z
N ASP A 1 15.47 3.03 -8.09
CA ASP A 1 15.81 3.26 -6.67
C ASP A 1 14.67 2.94 -5.72
N VAL A 2 14.65 1.68 -5.27
CA VAL A 2 13.65 1.14 -4.33
C VAL A 2 13.65 1.93 -3.02
N TYR A 3 14.81 2.36 -2.54
CA TYR A 3 14.95 3.13 -1.30
C TYR A 3 14.30 4.52 -1.36
N LYS A 4 14.39 5.19 -2.51
CA LYS A 4 13.71 6.48 -2.71
C LYS A 4 12.19 6.32 -2.64
N ARG A 5 11.65 5.28 -3.27
CA ARG A 5 10.22 4.96 -3.24
C ARG A 5 9.73 4.70 -1.81
N GLN A 6 10.55 4.04 -1.01
CA GLN A 6 10.24 3.74 0.38
C GLN A 6 10.27 4.99 1.28
N ILE A 7 11.23 5.88 1.08
CA ILE A 7 11.27 7.18 1.79
C ILE A 7 10.04 8.00 1.44
N ILE A 8 9.65 8.03 0.17
CA ILE A 8 8.43 8.70 -0.29
C ILE A 8 7.19 8.10 0.39
N ALA A 9 7.08 6.78 0.44
CA ALA A 9 5.97 6.11 1.11
C ALA A 9 5.91 6.44 2.60
N GLY A 10 7.05 6.43 3.30
CA GLY A 10 7.13 6.84 4.70
C GLY A 10 6.72 8.30 4.91
N ALA A 11 7.17 9.20 4.03
CA ALA A 11 6.79 10.60 4.06
C ALA A 11 5.28 10.79 3.84
N ILE A 12 4.68 10.07 2.88
CA ILE A 12 3.24 10.09 2.64
C ILE A 12 2.47 9.65 3.89
N MET A 13 2.89 8.57 4.52
CA MET A 13 2.23 8.07 5.74
C MET A 13 2.31 9.08 6.89
N ILE A 14 3.46 9.72 7.10
CA ILE A 14 3.62 10.74 8.16
C ILE A 14 2.80 11.98 7.85
N VAL A 15 2.83 12.48 6.63
CA VAL A 15 2.01 13.63 6.21
C VAL A 15 0.53 13.32 6.40
N PHE A 16 0.09 12.15 5.99
CA PHE A 16 -1.30 11.73 6.12
C PHE A 16 -1.73 11.55 7.59
N LEU A 17 -0.81 11.14 8.48
CA LEU A 17 -1.07 11.09 9.92
C LEU A 17 -1.48 12.45 10.47
N PHE A 18 -0.83 13.53 10.04
CA PHE A 18 -1.08 14.88 10.57
C PHE A 18 -2.25 15.58 9.88
N ILE A 19 -2.34 15.51 8.57
CA ILE A 19 -3.28 16.30 7.76
C ILE A 19 -4.28 15.46 6.97
N GLY A 20 -4.27 14.13 7.11
CA GLY A 20 -5.10 13.23 6.30
C GLY A 20 -6.60 13.50 6.42
N ASN A 21 -7.11 13.69 7.64
CA ASN A 21 -8.51 14.05 7.85
C ASN A 21 -8.85 15.39 7.16
N SER A 22 -7.99 16.40 7.30
CA SER A 22 -8.20 17.70 6.69
C SER A 22 -8.21 17.64 5.15
N ILE A 23 -7.38 16.79 4.57
CA ILE A 23 -7.35 16.55 3.11
C ILE A 23 -8.67 15.91 2.66
N LEU A 24 -9.12 14.87 3.36
CA LEU A 24 -10.36 14.17 3.03
C LEU A 24 -11.58 15.09 3.19
N ASP A 25 -11.63 15.87 4.27
CA ASP A 25 -12.70 16.83 4.53
C ASP A 25 -12.73 17.94 3.46
N LEU A 26 -11.58 18.42 3.02
CA LEU A 26 -11.46 19.43 1.96
C LEU A 26 -12.04 18.93 0.62
N VAL A 27 -11.83 17.64 0.32
CA VAL A 27 -12.36 17.00 -0.89
C VAL A 27 -13.81 16.55 -0.71
N GLY A 28 -14.31 16.52 0.52
CA GLY A 28 -15.66 16.05 0.86
C GLY A 28 -15.80 14.53 0.86
N ILE A 29 -14.70 13.83 1.16
CA ILE A 29 -14.66 12.35 1.19
C ILE A 29 -14.44 11.90 2.62
N ASP A 30 -15.22 10.94 3.09
CA ASP A 30 -15.00 10.30 4.39
C ASP A 30 -13.94 9.17 4.29
N VAL A 31 -13.39 8.78 5.44
CA VAL A 31 -12.36 7.74 5.53
C VAL A 31 -12.84 6.39 4.98
N HIS A 32 -14.12 6.07 5.16
CA HIS A 32 -14.69 4.80 4.69
C HIS A 32 -14.81 4.76 3.17
N SER A 33 -15.27 5.86 2.55
CA SER A 33 -15.29 5.99 1.08
C SER A 33 -13.89 5.88 0.49
N PHE A 34 -12.90 6.51 1.13
CA PHE A 34 -11.50 6.40 0.73
C PHE A 34 -10.98 4.96 0.84
N ALA A 35 -11.33 4.25 1.93
CA ALA A 35 -10.96 2.85 2.12
C ALA A 35 -11.59 1.93 1.06
N VAL A 36 -12.87 2.14 0.73
CA VAL A 36 -13.57 1.37 -0.32
C VAL A 36 -12.95 1.60 -1.68
N ALA A 37 -12.66 2.85 -2.06
CA ALA A 37 -11.97 3.16 -3.30
C ALA A 37 -10.60 2.47 -3.37
N GLY A 38 -9.85 2.50 -2.28
CA GLY A 38 -8.57 1.82 -2.18
C GLY A 38 -8.66 0.30 -2.25
N ALA A 39 -9.72 -0.28 -1.74
CA ALA A 39 -9.96 -1.72 -1.85
C ALA A 39 -10.07 -2.16 -3.32
N PHE A 40 -10.70 -1.35 -4.19
CA PHE A 40 -10.72 -1.63 -5.63
C PHE A 40 -9.33 -1.59 -6.26
N ILE A 41 -8.49 -0.63 -5.88
CA ILE A 41 -7.12 -0.56 -6.38
C ILE A 41 -6.34 -1.82 -5.99
N LEU A 42 -6.41 -2.22 -4.72
CA LEU A 42 -5.77 -3.45 -4.24
C LEU A 42 -6.32 -4.70 -4.92
N PHE A 43 -7.62 -4.74 -5.18
CA PHE A 43 -8.27 -5.82 -5.91
C PHE A 43 -7.69 -5.98 -7.32
N PHE A 44 -7.56 -4.89 -8.08
CA PHE A 44 -6.98 -4.95 -9.43
C PHE A 44 -5.51 -5.36 -9.41
N ILE A 45 -4.71 -4.86 -8.45
CA ILE A 45 -3.32 -5.28 -8.29
C ILE A 45 -3.24 -6.78 -7.95
N ALA A 46 -4.12 -7.27 -7.09
CA ALA A 46 -4.19 -8.69 -6.75
C ALA A 46 -4.52 -9.57 -7.96
N LEU A 47 -5.50 -9.15 -8.79
CA LEU A 47 -5.82 -9.84 -10.04
C LEU A 47 -4.63 -9.86 -11.00
N GLU A 48 -3.93 -8.75 -11.15
CA GLU A 48 -2.71 -8.66 -11.96
C GLU A 48 -1.65 -9.68 -11.52
N MET A 49 -1.45 -9.81 -10.21
CA MET A 49 -0.51 -10.79 -9.65
C MET A 49 -0.96 -12.24 -9.87
N ILE A 50 -2.25 -12.54 -9.74
CA ILE A 50 -2.80 -13.90 -9.87
C ILE A 50 -2.81 -14.33 -11.34
N LEU A 51 -3.29 -13.46 -12.22
CA LEU A 51 -3.46 -13.77 -13.65
C LEU A 51 -2.15 -13.66 -14.43
N GLY A 52 -1.14 -12.97 -13.89
CA GLY A 52 0.14 -12.76 -14.57
C GLY A 52 0.04 -11.81 -15.78
N ILE A 53 -0.96 -10.94 -15.79
CA ILE A 53 -1.18 -9.92 -16.82
C ILE A 53 -0.84 -8.55 -16.26
N THR A 54 -0.40 -7.62 -17.10
CA THR A 54 -0.19 -6.22 -16.71
C THR A 54 -1.42 -5.41 -17.13
N LEU A 55 -2.24 -5.03 -16.16
CA LEU A 55 -3.39 -4.13 -16.37
C LEU A 55 -2.92 -2.68 -16.50
N TYR A 56 -1.85 -2.34 -15.83
CA TYR A 56 -1.24 -1.01 -15.84
C TYR A 56 0.03 -1.01 -16.68
N LYS A 57 -0.01 -0.42 -17.87
CA LYS A 57 1.20 -0.12 -18.62
C LYS A 57 1.91 1.07 -17.94
N GLN A 58 3.11 0.84 -17.44
CA GLN A 58 3.98 1.93 -17.04
C GLN A 58 4.55 2.56 -18.30
N ASP A 59 4.08 3.77 -18.62
CA ASP A 59 4.79 4.60 -19.59
C ASP A 59 6.12 5.01 -18.94
N GLU A 60 7.23 4.61 -19.59
CA GLU A 60 8.59 4.82 -19.09
C GLU A 60 9.03 6.31 -19.08
N GLU A 61 8.15 7.23 -19.43
CA GLU A 61 8.54 8.61 -19.79
C GLU A 61 8.67 9.61 -18.64
N SER A 62 8.33 9.29 -17.38
CA SER A 62 8.61 10.22 -16.29
C SER A 62 9.18 9.52 -15.07
N SER A 63 10.40 9.87 -14.72
CA SER A 63 11.14 9.32 -13.58
C SER A 63 10.42 9.51 -12.23
N LEU A 64 9.60 10.56 -12.08
CA LEU A 64 8.83 10.83 -10.87
C LEU A 64 7.61 9.91 -10.76
N ASN A 65 6.87 9.68 -11.86
CA ASN A 65 5.72 8.78 -11.86
C ASN A 65 6.14 7.34 -11.55
N ALA A 66 7.27 6.90 -12.12
CA ALA A 66 7.84 5.58 -11.83
C ALA A 66 8.36 5.43 -10.38
N MET A 67 8.65 6.53 -9.68
CA MET A 67 9.06 6.49 -8.28
C MET A 67 7.87 6.32 -7.32
N VAL A 68 6.73 6.89 -7.64
CA VAL A 68 5.55 6.91 -6.76
C VAL A 68 4.63 5.74 -7.05
N PHE A 69 4.38 5.42 -8.31
CA PHE A 69 3.47 4.36 -8.72
C PHE A 69 4.20 3.10 -9.20
N PRO A 70 3.71 1.87 -8.87
CA PRO A 70 2.71 1.53 -7.85
C PRO A 70 3.31 1.22 -6.48
N LEU A 71 4.63 1.30 -6.31
CA LEU A 71 5.30 0.77 -5.11
C LEU A 71 5.09 1.66 -3.89
N ALA A 72 5.39 2.98 -4.00
CA ALA A 72 5.20 3.89 -2.87
C ALA A 72 3.71 4.08 -2.58
N PHE A 73 2.92 4.33 -3.60
CA PHE A 73 1.47 4.41 -3.55
C PHE A 73 0.91 3.60 -4.75
N PRO A 74 -0.08 2.70 -4.60
CA PRO A 74 -0.84 2.40 -3.37
C PRO A 74 -0.33 1.22 -2.53
N LEU A 75 0.83 0.61 -2.84
CA LEU A 75 1.25 -0.61 -2.16
C LEU A 75 1.75 -0.36 -0.73
N ILE A 76 2.76 0.47 -0.53
CA ILE A 76 3.33 0.73 0.80
C ILE A 76 2.47 1.75 1.55
N ALA A 77 2.30 2.94 1.01
CA ALA A 77 1.44 3.98 1.56
C ALA A 77 0.08 3.96 0.85
N GLY A 78 -0.64 2.86 0.95
CA GLY A 78 -1.93 2.68 0.29
C GLY A 78 -3.12 3.04 1.18
N PRO A 79 -4.33 3.03 0.62
CA PRO A 79 -5.54 3.35 1.36
C PRO A 79 -5.72 2.48 2.60
N GLY A 80 -5.29 1.21 2.58
CA GLY A 80 -5.33 0.32 3.75
C GLY A 80 -4.46 0.82 4.90
N SER A 81 -3.20 1.17 4.62
CA SER A 81 -2.29 1.71 5.65
C SER A 81 -2.70 3.12 6.09
N LEU A 82 -3.14 3.97 5.16
CA LEU A 82 -3.55 5.32 5.48
C LEU A 82 -4.83 5.36 6.33
N THR A 83 -5.83 4.54 6.03
CA THR A 83 -7.05 4.44 6.86
C THR A 83 -6.74 3.84 8.23
N THR A 84 -5.83 2.88 8.31
CA THR A 84 -5.37 2.32 9.59
C THR A 84 -4.70 3.41 10.44
N ILE A 85 -3.83 4.24 9.86
CA ILE A 85 -3.19 5.37 10.56
C ILE A 85 -4.23 6.35 11.10
N LEU A 86 -5.24 6.71 10.31
CA LEU A 86 -6.30 7.60 10.74
C LEU A 86 -7.16 6.99 11.86
N SER A 87 -7.45 5.70 11.78
CA SER A 87 -8.19 4.99 12.82
C SER A 87 -7.40 4.94 14.12
N LEU A 88 -6.11 4.59 14.06
CA LEU A 88 -5.25 4.52 15.23
C LEU A 88 -5.04 5.88 15.90
N LYS A 89 -5.11 6.97 15.15
CA LYS A 89 -4.96 8.33 15.68
C LYS A 89 -6.02 8.68 16.72
N SER A 90 -7.20 8.06 16.65
CA SER A 90 -8.26 8.27 17.65
C SER A 90 -8.06 7.49 18.95
N GLU A 91 -7.22 6.45 18.94
CA GLU A 91 -7.05 5.51 20.06
C GLU A 91 -5.66 5.61 20.72
N PHE A 92 -4.65 6.03 19.95
CA PHE A 92 -3.25 6.01 20.38
C PHE A 92 -2.58 7.38 20.26
N TYR A 93 -1.55 7.60 21.07
CA TYR A 93 -0.72 8.80 20.96
C TYR A 93 0.02 8.85 19.62
N THR A 94 0.11 10.04 19.06
CA THR A 94 0.76 10.29 17.76
C THR A 94 2.20 9.78 17.70
N GLU A 95 2.94 9.91 18.78
CA GLU A 95 4.32 9.44 18.92
C GLU A 95 4.43 7.93 18.71
N ASN A 96 3.52 7.15 19.28
CA ASN A 96 3.49 5.70 19.13
C ASN A 96 3.21 5.29 17.67
N ILE A 97 2.35 6.03 17.00
CA ILE A 97 2.02 5.80 15.58
C ILE A 97 3.23 6.12 14.69
N ILE A 98 3.95 7.20 14.98
CA ILE A 98 5.18 7.55 14.25
C ILE A 98 6.23 6.44 14.41
N VAL A 99 6.44 5.96 15.63
CA VAL A 99 7.37 4.84 15.90
C VAL A 99 6.94 3.59 15.14
N ALA A 100 5.65 3.27 15.11
CA ALA A 100 5.13 2.14 14.36
C ALA A 100 5.37 2.29 12.85
N ILE A 101 5.15 3.47 12.28
CA ILE A 101 5.44 3.77 10.87
C ILE A 101 6.92 3.56 10.58
N VAL A 102 7.81 4.11 11.40
CA VAL A 102 9.26 3.98 11.22
C VAL A 102 9.68 2.51 11.26
N ILE A 103 9.20 1.73 12.24
CA ILE A 103 9.51 0.30 12.35
C ILE A 103 9.02 -0.44 11.10
N ASN A 104 7.80 -0.19 10.62
CA ASN A 104 7.28 -0.81 9.41
C ASN A 104 8.13 -0.46 8.18
N VAL A 105 8.51 0.80 8.02
CA VAL A 105 9.39 1.24 6.92
C VAL A 105 10.75 0.54 7.00
N LEU A 106 11.32 0.35 8.19
CA LEU A 106 12.57 -0.39 8.37
C LEU A 106 12.42 -1.88 8.01
N VAL A 107 11.32 -2.52 8.40
CA VAL A 107 11.03 -3.92 8.03
C VAL A 107 10.91 -4.04 6.52
N ILE A 108 10.17 -3.16 5.86
CA ILE A 108 10.04 -3.13 4.40
C ILE A 108 11.42 -2.95 3.75
N PHE A 109 12.25 -2.06 4.29
CA PHE A 109 13.63 -1.86 3.81
C PHE A 109 14.45 -3.15 3.86
N LEU A 110 14.41 -3.89 4.97
CA LEU A 110 15.12 -5.16 5.10
C LEU A 110 14.62 -6.20 4.10
N VAL A 111 13.30 -6.31 3.93
CA VAL A 111 12.71 -7.23 2.95
C VAL A 111 13.14 -6.87 1.53
N LEU A 112 13.04 -5.59 1.16
CA LEU A 112 13.44 -5.13 -0.17
C LEU A 112 14.95 -5.29 -0.43
N LYS A 113 15.77 -5.07 0.58
CA LYS A 113 17.23 -5.26 0.50
C LYS A 113 17.60 -6.73 0.28
N THR A 114 16.85 -7.65 0.87
CA THR A 114 17.08 -9.10 0.76
C THR A 114 16.36 -9.73 -0.42
N SER A 115 15.48 -9.01 -1.09
CA SER A 115 14.62 -9.54 -2.17
C SER A 115 15.43 -10.17 -3.32
N ALA A 116 16.52 -9.52 -3.77
CA ALA A 116 17.37 -10.04 -4.83
C ALA A 116 18.06 -11.37 -4.45
N LYS A 117 18.40 -11.54 -3.16
CA LYS A 117 18.97 -12.80 -2.67
C LYS A 117 17.92 -13.89 -2.63
N ILE A 118 16.71 -13.56 -2.18
CA ILE A 118 15.56 -14.46 -2.15
C ILE A 118 15.21 -14.91 -3.57
N GLU A 119 15.16 -13.98 -4.53
CA GLU A 119 14.88 -14.26 -5.94
C GLU A 119 15.89 -15.27 -6.52
N ARG A 120 17.19 -15.09 -6.25
CA ARG A 120 18.23 -16.02 -6.70
C ARG A 120 18.08 -17.41 -6.08
N MET A 121 17.61 -17.51 -4.84
CA MET A 121 17.41 -18.78 -4.15
C MET A 121 16.19 -19.55 -4.65
N ILE A 122 15.10 -18.84 -4.95
CA ILE A 122 13.81 -19.44 -5.30
C ILE A 122 13.71 -19.71 -6.82
N GLY A 123 14.43 -18.92 -7.62
CA GLY A 123 14.38 -18.99 -9.08
C GLY A 123 13.06 -18.45 -9.67
N GLN A 124 13.02 -18.38 -11.00
CA GLN A 124 11.89 -17.76 -11.73
C GLN A 124 10.54 -18.45 -11.46
N ASN A 125 10.55 -19.80 -11.41
CA ASN A 125 9.33 -20.55 -11.14
C ASN A 125 8.81 -20.31 -9.71
N GLY A 126 9.74 -20.25 -8.73
CA GLY A 126 9.40 -19.94 -7.36
C GLY A 126 8.84 -18.52 -7.20
N ILE A 127 9.41 -17.55 -7.90
CA ILE A 127 8.89 -16.17 -7.93
C ILE A 127 7.46 -16.13 -8.49
N ASN A 128 7.18 -16.84 -9.56
CA ASN A 128 5.84 -16.88 -10.16
C ASN A 128 4.80 -17.49 -9.20
N ILE A 129 5.17 -18.55 -8.49
CA ILE A 129 4.31 -19.19 -7.48
C ILE A 129 4.08 -18.22 -6.32
N THR A 130 5.15 -17.63 -5.79
CA THR A 130 5.09 -16.66 -4.70
C THR A 130 4.20 -15.47 -5.06
N ARG A 131 4.34 -14.93 -6.27
CA ARG A 131 3.49 -13.86 -6.78
C ARG A 131 2.01 -14.21 -6.73
N LYS A 132 1.63 -15.41 -7.16
CA LYS A 132 0.23 -15.88 -7.12
C LYS A 132 -0.28 -16.04 -5.69
N ILE A 133 0.54 -16.60 -4.78
CA ILE A 133 0.17 -16.76 -3.37
C ILE A 133 -0.07 -15.38 -2.72
N PHE A 134 0.86 -14.44 -2.89
CA PHE A 134 0.69 -13.08 -2.36
C PHE A 134 -0.46 -12.33 -3.05
N GLY A 135 -0.72 -12.60 -4.33
CA GLY A 135 -1.90 -12.08 -5.03
C GLY A 135 -3.20 -12.52 -4.36
N VAL A 136 -3.33 -13.79 -3.98
CA VAL A 136 -4.50 -14.30 -3.24
C VAL A 136 -4.63 -13.65 -1.86
N ILE A 137 -3.52 -13.50 -1.14
CA ILE A 137 -3.51 -12.81 0.16
C ILE A 137 -3.96 -11.35 -0.01
N LEU A 138 -3.42 -10.66 -1.00
CA LEU A 138 -3.78 -9.26 -1.30
C LEU A 138 -5.26 -9.13 -1.70
N LEU A 139 -5.78 -10.11 -2.45
CA LEU A 139 -7.20 -10.16 -2.81
C LEU A 139 -8.07 -10.29 -1.56
N ALA A 140 -7.69 -11.16 -0.62
CA ALA A 140 -8.40 -11.31 0.65
C ALA A 140 -8.37 -10.04 1.49
N ILE A 141 -7.23 -9.32 1.51
CA ILE A 141 -7.09 -8.02 2.17
C ILE A 141 -8.01 -6.98 1.50
N ALA A 142 -8.03 -6.93 0.17
CA ALA A 142 -8.90 -6.02 -0.57
C ALA A 142 -10.39 -6.26 -0.25
N VAL A 143 -10.82 -7.52 -0.26
CA VAL A 143 -12.19 -7.89 0.12
C VAL A 143 -12.50 -7.51 1.57
N LYS A 144 -11.57 -7.77 2.50
CA LYS A 144 -11.74 -7.39 3.91
C LYS A 144 -11.87 -5.87 4.06
N LEU A 145 -11.02 -5.11 3.40
CA LEU A 145 -11.05 -3.64 3.43
C LEU A 145 -12.38 -3.12 2.88
N PHE A 146 -12.86 -3.67 1.77
CA PHE A 146 -14.14 -3.35 1.19
C PHE A 146 -15.30 -3.63 2.16
N THR A 147 -15.41 -4.88 2.61
CA THR A 147 -16.54 -5.32 3.46
C THR A 147 -16.57 -4.65 4.83
N SER A 148 -15.42 -4.30 5.38
CA SER A 148 -15.34 -3.59 6.66
C SER A 148 -15.81 -2.15 6.57
N ASN A 149 -15.68 -1.51 5.43
CA ASN A 149 -15.97 -0.09 5.26
C ASN A 149 -17.29 0.18 4.53
N ILE A 150 -17.73 -0.69 3.62
CA ILE A 150 -18.96 -0.48 2.84
C ILE A 150 -20.21 -0.36 3.72
N LYS A 151 -20.24 -1.07 4.83
CA LYS A 151 -21.36 -1.04 5.79
C LYS A 151 -21.60 0.33 6.43
N PHE A 152 -20.61 1.21 6.44
CA PHE A 152 -20.74 2.58 6.94
C PHE A 152 -21.27 3.55 5.88
N LEU A 153 -21.33 3.11 4.62
CA LEU A 153 -21.80 3.91 3.49
C LEU A 153 -23.24 3.57 3.09
N LEU A 154 -23.78 2.43 3.57
CA LEU A 154 -25.14 1.96 3.36
C LEU A 154 -26.04 2.31 4.55
#